data_f559b35f5508734635cf92a437cb633f
#
_entry.id   f559b35f5508734635cf92a437cb633f
#
_cell.length_a   1.000
_cell.length_b   1.000
_cell.length_c   1.000
_cell.angle_alpha   90.00
_cell.angle_beta   90.00
_cell.angle_gamma   90.00
#
_symmetry.space_group_name_H-M   'P 1'
#
loop_
_entity.id
_entity.type
_entity.pdbx_description
1 polymer ?
#
loop_
_entity_poly.entity_id
_entity_poly.type
_entity_poly.pdbx_seq_one_letter_code
_entity_poly.pdbx_strand_id
1 'polypeptide(L)'
;MHDIVIRSGKVVDGTGKAIQQMDIAIDNGLITAVGNDIGEGRTEIDASNHLVTPGFVDVHTHYDGQATWDPEMSPSSYHGVTTTVFGNCGVGFAPAQPDSHDWLIQLMEGVEDIPGAALAEGIEWNWETFPEYLDALEKMPRVMDIATQVPHGSVRAYAVSYTHLTLPTKRIV
;
A
#
# COMPACT_ATOMS: atom_id res chain seq x y z
N MET A 1 22.61 10.04 -22.20
CA MET A 1 22.62 10.51 -20.80
C MET A 1 21.31 10.08 -20.18
N HIS A 2 21.35 9.28 -19.13
CA HIS A 2 20.20 8.72 -18.43
C HIS A 2 19.59 9.76 -17.47
N ASP A 3 18.37 9.55 -17.02
CA ASP A 3 17.76 10.42 -16.01
C ASP A 3 18.43 10.23 -14.65
N ILE A 4 18.58 8.96 -14.22
CA ILE A 4 19.26 8.58 -12.98
C ILE A 4 20.19 7.41 -13.27
N VAL A 5 21.39 7.44 -12.68
CA VAL A 5 22.27 6.27 -12.63
C VAL A 5 22.66 5.99 -11.18
N ILE A 6 22.43 4.76 -10.73
CA ILE A 6 22.92 4.26 -9.45
C ILE A 6 24.24 3.57 -9.71
N ARG A 7 25.32 4.04 -9.05
CA ARG A 7 26.71 3.61 -9.29
C ARG A 7 27.20 2.62 -8.26
N SER A 8 27.90 1.60 -8.74
CA SER A 8 28.71 0.70 -7.92
C SER A 8 27.95 -0.05 -6.82
N GLY A 9 26.65 -0.24 -6.99
CA GLY A 9 25.80 -0.93 -6.03
C GLY A 9 26.01 -2.44 -5.99
N LYS A 10 25.88 -3.05 -4.82
CA LYS A 10 25.78 -4.51 -4.69
C LYS A 10 24.33 -4.93 -5.04
N VAL A 11 24.09 -5.25 -6.31
CA VAL A 11 22.75 -5.47 -6.84
C VAL A 11 22.24 -6.86 -6.48
N VAL A 12 21.03 -6.90 -5.91
CA VAL A 12 20.24 -8.10 -5.64
C VAL A 12 18.93 -7.98 -6.41
N ASP A 13 18.79 -8.67 -7.53
CA ASP A 13 17.66 -8.50 -8.47
C ASP A 13 16.40 -9.31 -8.11
N GLY A 14 16.42 -10.03 -6.99
CA GLY A 14 15.30 -10.87 -6.55
C GLY A 14 15.18 -12.22 -7.27
N THR A 15 16.05 -12.52 -8.25
CA THR A 15 15.97 -13.79 -9.03
C THR A 15 16.71 -14.95 -8.39
N GLY A 16 17.37 -14.75 -7.26
CA GLY A 16 18.21 -15.75 -6.59
C GLY A 16 19.63 -15.87 -7.16
N LYS A 17 20.03 -15.03 -8.11
CA LYS A 17 21.40 -14.95 -8.59
C LYS A 17 22.35 -14.39 -7.53
N ALA A 18 23.64 -14.71 -7.68
CA ALA A 18 24.68 -14.13 -6.82
C ALA A 18 24.70 -12.61 -6.92
N ILE A 19 24.96 -11.95 -5.79
CA ILE A 19 25.12 -10.50 -5.71
C ILE A 19 26.27 -10.08 -6.63
N GLN A 20 26.05 -9.07 -7.46
CA GLN A 20 27.03 -8.50 -8.34
C GLN A 20 27.14 -7.00 -8.11
N GLN A 21 28.35 -6.47 -8.22
CA GLN A 21 28.56 -5.02 -8.20
C GLN A 21 28.33 -4.48 -9.61
N MET A 22 27.29 -3.64 -9.76
CA MET A 22 26.83 -3.12 -11.05
C MET A 22 26.28 -1.71 -10.88
N ASP A 23 26.16 -1.03 -12.03
CA ASP A 23 25.40 0.20 -12.16
C ASP A 23 23.98 -0.09 -12.65
N ILE A 24 23.05 0.81 -12.37
CA ILE A 24 21.66 0.73 -12.84
C ILE A 24 21.28 2.07 -13.45
N ALA A 25 20.80 2.07 -14.70
CA ALA A 25 20.24 3.25 -15.35
C ALA A 25 18.71 3.25 -15.30
N ILE A 26 18.15 4.42 -15.08
CA ILE A 26 16.72 4.66 -15.02
C ILE A 26 16.39 5.83 -15.94
N ASP A 27 15.40 5.62 -16.83
CA ASP A 27 14.87 6.63 -17.73
C ASP A 27 13.34 6.58 -17.71
N ASN A 28 12.70 7.73 -17.57
CA ASN A 28 11.23 7.85 -17.50
C ASN A 28 10.60 6.91 -16.45
N GLY A 29 11.26 6.74 -15.30
CA GLY A 29 10.79 5.90 -14.21
C GLY A 29 10.99 4.39 -14.42
N LEU A 30 11.66 3.97 -15.49
CA LEU A 30 11.91 2.57 -15.81
C LEU A 30 13.41 2.25 -15.75
N ILE A 31 13.76 1.06 -15.27
CA ILE A 31 15.12 0.53 -15.35
C ILE A 31 15.39 0.19 -16.83
N THR A 32 16.35 0.89 -17.44
CA THR A 32 16.69 0.74 -18.86
C THR A 32 17.99 -0.01 -19.09
N ALA A 33 18.88 -0.05 -18.10
CA ALA A 33 20.09 -0.86 -18.15
C ALA A 33 20.54 -1.29 -16.75
N VAL A 34 21.13 -2.47 -16.67
CA VAL A 34 21.81 -3.00 -15.47
C VAL A 34 23.13 -3.64 -15.94
N GLY A 35 24.26 -3.21 -15.44
CA GLY A 35 25.57 -3.75 -15.83
C GLY A 35 26.71 -2.81 -15.49
N ASN A 36 27.86 -3.06 -16.11
CA ASN A 36 29.02 -2.20 -16.02
C ASN A 36 29.06 -1.25 -17.22
N ASP A 37 29.79 -0.16 -17.10
CA ASP A 37 30.02 0.81 -18.18
C ASP A 37 28.72 1.48 -18.70
N ILE A 38 27.80 1.73 -17.84
CA ILE A 38 26.60 2.50 -18.14
C ILE A 38 26.98 3.97 -18.30
N GLY A 39 26.40 4.61 -19.33
CA GLY A 39 26.64 6.02 -19.64
C GLY A 39 26.29 6.97 -18.49
N GLU A 40 26.58 8.24 -18.65
CA GLU A 40 26.35 9.27 -17.62
C GLU A 40 24.86 9.46 -17.31
N GLY A 41 24.56 9.72 -16.04
CA GLY A 41 23.24 10.12 -15.54
C GLY A 41 23.13 11.62 -15.34
N ARG A 42 21.94 12.19 -15.52
CA ARG A 42 21.64 13.56 -15.10
C ARG A 42 21.73 13.69 -13.57
N THR A 43 21.29 12.66 -12.86
CA THR A 43 21.49 12.46 -11.44
C THR A 43 22.26 11.16 -11.24
N GLU A 44 23.35 11.20 -10.47
CA GLU A 44 24.10 10.00 -10.12
C GLU A 44 24.05 9.76 -8.62
N ILE A 45 23.78 8.52 -8.22
CA ILE A 45 23.68 8.08 -6.84
C ILE A 45 24.82 7.11 -6.58
N ASP A 46 25.77 7.47 -5.71
CA ASP A 46 26.83 6.55 -5.29
C ASP A 46 26.25 5.52 -4.30
N ALA A 47 26.16 4.28 -4.77
CA ALA A 47 25.73 3.14 -3.97
C ALA A 47 26.92 2.24 -3.55
N SER A 48 28.14 2.75 -3.58
CA SER A 48 29.33 2.02 -3.13
C SER A 48 29.12 1.49 -1.71
N ASN A 49 29.36 0.19 -1.51
CA ASN A 49 29.15 -0.53 -0.25
C ASN A 49 27.69 -0.67 0.22
N HIS A 50 26.72 -0.26 -0.59
CA HIS A 50 25.29 -0.46 -0.32
C HIS A 50 24.73 -1.64 -1.11
N LEU A 51 23.70 -2.29 -0.55
CA LEU A 51 22.83 -3.17 -1.32
C LEU A 51 21.85 -2.32 -2.13
N VAL A 52 21.65 -2.70 -3.39
CA VAL A 52 20.60 -2.15 -4.24
C VAL A 52 19.64 -3.28 -4.58
N THR A 53 18.41 -3.15 -4.14
CA THR A 53 17.37 -4.17 -4.28
C THR A 53 16.14 -3.55 -4.95
N PRO A 54 15.24 -4.35 -5.55
CA PRO A 54 13.87 -3.91 -5.77
C PRO A 54 13.24 -3.42 -4.46
N GLY A 55 12.29 -2.50 -4.55
CA GLY A 55 11.50 -2.11 -3.40
C GLY A 55 10.74 -3.30 -2.81
N PHE A 56 10.47 -3.26 -1.51
CA PHE A 56 9.72 -4.33 -0.85
C PHE A 56 8.22 -4.23 -1.18
N VAL A 57 7.60 -5.39 -1.35
CA VAL A 57 6.14 -5.50 -1.48
C VAL A 57 5.61 -6.03 -0.15
N ASP A 58 4.85 -5.19 0.57
CA ASP A 58 4.17 -5.59 1.79
C ASP A 58 2.76 -6.07 1.44
N VAL A 59 2.57 -7.38 1.49
CA VAL A 59 1.33 -8.03 1.04
C VAL A 59 0.24 -8.07 2.11
N HIS A 60 0.51 -7.58 3.32
CA HIS A 60 -0.45 -7.60 4.42
C HIS A 60 -0.32 -6.38 5.31
N THR A 61 -1.13 -5.38 5.02
CA THR A 61 -1.16 -4.11 5.78
C THR A 61 -2.61 -3.69 6.05
N HIS A 62 -2.77 -2.66 6.89
CA HIS A 62 -4.04 -2.05 7.24
C HIS A 62 -4.05 -0.55 6.94
N TYR A 63 -3.53 -0.18 5.77
CA TYR A 63 -3.52 1.20 5.26
C TYR A 63 -4.86 1.66 4.69
N ASP A 64 -5.94 0.90 4.87
CA ASP A 64 -7.27 1.13 4.28
C ASP A 64 -7.78 2.57 4.50
N GLY A 65 -7.59 3.11 5.69
CA GLY A 65 -7.90 4.50 5.98
C GLY A 65 -6.76 5.43 5.59
N GLN A 66 -5.56 5.15 6.09
CA GLN A 66 -4.39 6.02 5.93
C GLN A 66 -4.06 6.31 4.46
N ALA A 67 -4.27 5.36 3.55
CA ALA A 67 -4.07 5.55 2.12
C ALA A 67 -4.96 6.65 1.51
N THR A 68 -5.99 7.13 2.22
CA THR A 68 -6.87 8.20 1.76
C THR A 68 -6.41 9.61 2.17
N TRP A 69 -5.42 9.74 3.09
CA TRP A 69 -4.93 11.05 3.53
C TRP A 69 -3.41 11.18 3.64
N ASP A 70 -2.66 10.06 3.72
CA ASP A 70 -1.20 10.11 3.86
C ASP A 70 -0.50 9.82 2.53
N PRO A 71 0.04 10.84 1.83
CA PRO A 71 0.76 10.64 0.59
C PRO A 71 2.10 9.92 0.78
N GLU A 72 2.67 9.98 1.97
CA GLU A 72 3.96 9.34 2.27
C GLU A 72 3.81 7.87 2.65
N MET A 73 2.61 7.42 3.01
CA MET A 73 2.35 6.05 3.44
C MET A 73 3.32 5.59 4.53
N SER A 74 3.54 6.47 5.50
CA SER A 74 4.51 6.23 6.58
C SER A 74 3.95 5.24 7.63
N PRO A 75 4.80 4.46 8.31
CA PRO A 75 6.25 4.44 8.20
C PRO A 75 6.81 3.49 7.14
N SER A 76 5.99 2.70 6.44
CA SER A 76 6.45 1.63 5.53
C SER A 76 7.34 2.14 4.40
N SER A 77 7.02 3.33 3.84
CA SER A 77 7.85 3.96 2.80
C SER A 77 9.28 4.24 3.27
N TYR A 78 9.46 4.65 4.52
CA TYR A 78 10.77 4.92 5.12
C TYR A 78 11.61 3.66 5.34
N HIS A 79 10.99 2.49 5.27
CA HIS A 79 11.65 1.18 5.39
C HIS A 79 11.83 0.47 4.04
N GLY A 80 11.64 1.20 2.92
CA GLY A 80 11.89 0.68 1.58
C GLY A 80 10.72 -0.12 0.97
N VAL A 81 9.53 -0.04 1.56
CA VAL A 81 8.32 -0.57 0.92
C VAL A 81 7.91 0.37 -0.22
N THR A 82 7.72 -0.18 -1.40
CA THR A 82 7.30 0.55 -2.61
C THR A 82 5.94 0.11 -3.12
N THR A 83 5.41 -0.99 -2.60
CA THR A 83 4.06 -1.48 -2.90
C THR A 83 3.46 -2.08 -1.66
N THR A 84 2.21 -1.73 -1.35
CA THR A 84 1.49 -2.30 -0.21
C THR A 84 0.12 -2.83 -0.62
N VAL A 85 -0.32 -3.88 0.08
CA VAL A 85 -1.65 -4.49 -0.11
C VAL A 85 -2.41 -4.41 1.21
N PHE A 86 -3.63 -3.87 1.18
CA PHE A 86 -4.52 -3.77 2.33
C PHE A 86 -5.91 -4.36 2.04
N GLY A 87 -6.91 -4.14 2.92
CA GLY A 87 -8.19 -4.88 2.90
C GLY A 87 -8.06 -6.28 3.49
N ASN A 88 -6.99 -6.52 4.24
CA ASN A 88 -6.68 -7.80 4.87
C ASN A 88 -7.57 -8.06 6.09
N CYS A 89 -7.50 -9.24 6.66
CA CYS A 89 -8.26 -9.68 7.84
C CYS A 89 -9.79 -9.51 7.73
N GLY A 90 -10.29 -9.14 6.55
CA GLY A 90 -11.71 -8.90 6.32
C GLY A 90 -12.21 -7.54 6.82
N VAL A 91 -11.31 -6.64 7.26
CA VAL A 91 -11.65 -5.27 7.69
C VAL A 91 -11.25 -4.25 6.65
N GLY A 92 -11.91 -3.10 6.61
CA GLY A 92 -11.65 -2.02 5.67
C GLY A 92 -12.82 -1.04 5.61
N PHE A 93 -12.73 -0.03 4.75
CA PHE A 93 -13.64 1.10 4.71
C PHE A 93 -14.52 1.19 3.46
N ALA A 94 -14.57 0.11 2.65
CA ALA A 94 -15.42 0.06 1.47
C ALA A 94 -15.89 -1.37 1.13
N PRO A 95 -17.16 -1.53 0.72
CA PRO A 95 -18.19 -0.50 0.62
C PRO A 95 -18.68 -0.02 1.99
N ALA A 96 -19.20 1.21 2.07
CA ALA A 96 -19.68 1.82 3.30
C ALA A 96 -20.95 2.62 3.07
N GLN A 97 -22.05 2.27 3.74
CA GLN A 97 -23.25 3.11 3.77
C GLN A 97 -22.99 4.33 4.66
N PRO A 98 -23.61 5.49 4.39
CA PRO A 98 -23.36 6.72 5.15
C PRO A 98 -23.64 6.59 6.66
N ASP A 99 -24.54 5.70 7.08
CA ASP A 99 -24.86 5.44 8.48
C ASP A 99 -23.97 4.36 9.15
N SER A 100 -23.03 3.79 8.40
CA SER A 100 -22.15 2.72 8.89
C SER A 100 -20.70 3.17 9.14
N HIS A 101 -20.36 4.44 8.90
CA HIS A 101 -19.01 4.96 9.04
C HIS A 101 -18.43 4.76 10.44
N ASP A 102 -19.15 5.20 11.46
CA ASP A 102 -18.72 5.06 12.86
C ASP A 102 -18.53 3.59 13.26
N TRP A 103 -19.38 2.71 12.75
CA TRP A 103 -19.25 1.28 13.02
C TRP A 103 -17.99 0.69 12.37
N LEU A 104 -17.66 1.08 11.13
CA LEU A 104 -16.44 0.64 10.45
C LEU A 104 -15.18 1.15 11.15
N ILE A 105 -15.21 2.41 11.65
CA ILE A 105 -14.13 2.98 12.46
C ILE A 105 -13.94 2.15 13.75
N GLN A 106 -15.02 1.88 14.47
CA GLN A 106 -14.96 1.07 15.71
C GLN A 106 -14.48 -0.37 15.44
N LEU A 107 -14.88 -0.97 14.32
CA LEU A 107 -14.40 -2.28 13.93
C LEU A 107 -12.88 -2.27 13.69
N MET A 108 -12.37 -1.29 12.96
CA MET A 108 -10.94 -1.17 12.70
C MET A 108 -10.14 -0.90 13.98
N GLU A 109 -10.64 0.01 14.83
CA GLU A 109 -10.02 0.30 16.13
C GLU A 109 -9.96 -0.94 17.01
N GLY A 110 -11.03 -1.74 17.04
CA GLY A 110 -11.10 -2.93 17.86
C GLY A 110 -10.27 -4.12 17.36
N VAL A 111 -9.92 -4.15 16.08
CA VAL A 111 -9.19 -5.27 15.46
C VAL A 111 -7.70 -4.93 15.30
N GLU A 112 -7.38 -3.70 14.92
CA GLU A 112 -6.04 -3.30 14.50
C GLU A 112 -5.37 -2.27 15.44
N ASP A 113 -6.03 -1.93 16.55
CA ASP A 113 -5.54 -0.94 17.51
C ASP A 113 -5.22 0.45 16.89
N ILE A 114 -5.84 0.77 15.74
CA ILE A 114 -5.70 2.08 15.10
C ILE A 114 -6.64 3.07 15.82
N PRO A 115 -6.14 4.21 16.34
CA PRO A 115 -6.99 5.14 17.08
C PRO A 115 -8.18 5.62 16.25
N GLY A 116 -9.40 5.38 16.73
CA GLY A 116 -10.64 5.77 16.03
C GLY A 116 -10.73 7.27 15.76
N ALA A 117 -10.16 8.10 16.64
CA ALA A 117 -10.08 9.54 16.43
C ALA A 117 -9.23 9.92 15.20
N ALA A 118 -8.14 9.20 14.93
CA ALA A 118 -7.31 9.44 13.75
C ALA A 118 -8.06 9.05 12.46
N LEU A 119 -8.79 7.93 12.51
CA LEU A 119 -9.62 7.48 11.39
C LEU A 119 -10.77 8.46 11.10
N ALA A 120 -11.45 8.92 12.15
CA ALA A 120 -12.58 9.86 12.02
C ALA A 120 -12.15 11.23 11.46
N GLU A 121 -10.95 11.70 11.80
CA GLU A 121 -10.40 12.97 11.30
C GLU A 121 -9.83 12.80 9.87
N GLY A 122 -9.19 11.66 9.58
CA GLY A 122 -8.45 11.46 8.33
C GLY A 122 -9.33 11.04 7.16
N ILE A 123 -10.42 10.31 7.39
CA ILE A 123 -11.24 9.76 6.31
C ILE A 123 -12.33 10.75 5.88
N GLU A 124 -12.30 11.20 4.62
CA GLU A 124 -13.29 12.14 4.07
C GLU A 124 -14.60 11.48 3.58
N TRP A 125 -14.65 10.17 3.49
CA TRP A 125 -15.83 9.39 3.07
C TRP A 125 -16.47 9.87 1.76
N ASN A 126 -15.67 10.09 0.73
CA ASN A 126 -16.14 10.51 -0.60
C ASN A 126 -16.49 9.31 -1.52
N TRP A 127 -16.85 8.18 -0.93
CA TRP A 127 -17.30 6.95 -1.59
C TRP A 127 -18.40 6.26 -0.77
N GLU A 128 -19.18 5.44 -1.43
CA GLU A 128 -20.10 4.47 -0.84
C GLU A 128 -19.74 3.05 -1.30
N THR A 129 -19.54 2.88 -2.61
CA THR A 129 -19.19 1.59 -3.21
C THR A 129 -17.68 1.33 -3.24
N PHE A 130 -17.28 0.07 -3.41
CA PHE A 130 -15.87 -0.28 -3.54
C PHE A 130 -15.20 0.32 -4.80
N PRO A 131 -15.85 0.37 -6.00
CA PRO A 131 -15.28 1.09 -7.13
C PRO A 131 -15.04 2.57 -6.86
N GLU A 132 -15.97 3.28 -6.21
CA GLU A 132 -15.77 4.68 -5.84
C GLU A 132 -14.61 4.88 -4.87
N TYR A 133 -14.39 3.93 -3.96
CA TYR A 133 -13.22 3.93 -3.09
C TYR A 133 -11.92 3.81 -3.90
N LEU A 134 -11.88 2.92 -4.91
CA LEU A 134 -10.73 2.83 -5.81
C LEU A 134 -10.49 4.14 -6.56
N ASP A 135 -11.56 4.78 -7.06
CA ASP A 135 -11.48 6.08 -7.73
C ASP A 135 -10.99 7.20 -6.79
N ALA A 136 -11.36 7.14 -5.51
CA ALA A 136 -10.86 8.06 -4.49
C ALA A 136 -9.36 7.84 -4.22
N LEU A 137 -8.95 6.59 -4.11
CA LEU A 137 -7.54 6.22 -3.95
C LEU A 137 -6.70 6.64 -5.16
N GLU A 138 -7.21 6.48 -6.39
CA GLU A 138 -6.47 6.84 -7.60
C GLU A 138 -6.18 8.34 -7.70
N LYS A 139 -7.06 9.18 -7.19
CA LYS A 139 -6.92 10.65 -7.23
C LYS A 139 -5.83 11.17 -6.29
N MET A 140 -5.47 10.42 -5.28
CA MET A 140 -4.49 10.86 -4.28
C MET A 140 -3.07 10.51 -4.73
N PRO A 141 -2.17 11.50 -4.86
CA PRO A 141 -0.76 11.22 -5.13
C PRO A 141 -0.12 10.55 -3.91
N ARG A 142 0.74 9.56 -4.16
CA ARG A 142 1.49 8.88 -3.10
C ARG A 142 2.85 8.36 -3.58
N VAL A 143 3.72 8.08 -2.62
CA VAL A 143 5.11 7.67 -2.88
C VAL A 143 5.27 6.19 -3.22
N MET A 144 4.21 5.39 -3.06
CA MET A 144 4.24 3.95 -3.34
C MET A 144 2.99 3.49 -4.09
N ASP A 145 3.10 2.36 -4.75
CA ASP A 145 1.97 1.68 -5.34
C ASP A 145 1.12 1.01 -4.26
N ILE A 146 -0.17 0.93 -4.53
CA ILE A 146 -1.12 0.28 -3.63
C ILE A 146 -1.97 -0.75 -4.36
N ALA A 147 -2.36 -1.78 -3.64
CA ALA A 147 -3.41 -2.70 -4.02
C ALA A 147 -4.34 -2.93 -2.83
N THR A 148 -5.61 -3.20 -3.08
CA THR A 148 -6.55 -3.49 -2.00
C THR A 148 -7.42 -4.69 -2.34
N GLN A 149 -7.72 -5.47 -1.30
CA GLN A 149 -8.69 -6.55 -1.37
C GLN A 149 -10.06 -6.00 -0.97
N VAL A 150 -11.13 -6.62 -1.46
CA VAL A 150 -12.50 -6.31 -1.02
C VAL A 150 -12.70 -6.89 0.38
N PRO A 151 -12.85 -6.08 1.43
CA PRO A 151 -12.93 -6.58 2.80
C PRO A 151 -14.28 -7.22 3.08
N HIS A 152 -14.26 -8.47 3.53
CA HIS A 152 -15.47 -9.26 3.78
C HIS A 152 -16.41 -8.60 4.80
N GLY A 153 -15.87 -8.02 5.87
CA GLY A 153 -16.66 -7.37 6.93
C GLY A 153 -17.47 -6.20 6.40
N SER A 154 -16.83 -5.32 5.60
CA SER A 154 -17.49 -4.17 4.98
C SER A 154 -18.58 -4.59 3.98
N VAL A 155 -18.28 -5.58 3.12
CA VAL A 155 -19.27 -6.12 2.16
C VAL A 155 -20.47 -6.68 2.90
N ARG A 156 -20.23 -7.44 3.97
CA ARG A 156 -21.31 -8.03 4.76
C ARG A 156 -22.15 -6.97 5.48
N ALA A 157 -21.52 -5.96 6.07
CA ALA A 157 -22.23 -4.86 6.70
C ALA A 157 -23.09 -4.09 5.69
N TYR A 158 -22.52 -3.81 4.53
CA TYR A 158 -23.20 -3.11 3.43
C TYR A 158 -24.42 -3.89 2.92
N ALA A 159 -24.28 -5.20 2.70
CA ALA A 159 -25.31 -6.03 2.07
C ALA A 159 -26.47 -6.40 3.01
N VAL A 160 -26.21 -6.60 4.31
CA VAL A 160 -27.21 -7.16 5.24
C VAL A 160 -27.43 -6.31 6.50
N SER A 161 -26.86 -5.12 6.54
CA SER A 161 -26.79 -4.27 7.74
C SER A 161 -26.09 -4.96 8.93
N TYR A 162 -25.45 -4.19 9.79
CA TYR A 162 -24.75 -4.72 10.97
C TYR A 162 -25.69 -5.34 12.02
N THR A 163 -26.98 -5.01 12.01
CA THR A 163 -27.97 -5.65 12.90
C THR A 163 -28.12 -7.15 12.63
N HIS A 164 -27.82 -7.59 11.43
CA HIS A 164 -27.83 -9.00 11.05
C HIS A 164 -26.44 -9.67 11.12
N LEU A 165 -25.39 -8.92 11.40
CA LEU A 165 -24.06 -9.50 11.67
C LEU A 165 -24.04 -10.35 12.95
N THR A 166 -24.97 -10.08 13.86
CA THR A 166 -25.20 -10.87 15.08
C THR A 166 -26.17 -12.03 14.87
N LEU A 167 -26.73 -12.19 13.66
CA LEU A 167 -27.48 -13.40 13.35
C LEU A 167 -26.57 -14.59 13.46
N PRO A 168 -27.10 -15.56 14.15
CA PRO A 168 -26.28 -16.44 14.94
C PRO A 168 -25.43 -17.27 14.03
N THR A 169 -24.20 -17.22 14.27
CA THR A 169 -23.38 -18.40 14.29
C THR A 169 -23.92 -19.42 15.33
N LYS A 170 -25.22 -19.50 15.57
CA LYS A 170 -25.82 -20.67 16.12
C LYS A 170 -25.66 -21.74 15.05
N ARG A 171 -24.51 -22.40 15.09
CA ARG A 171 -24.42 -23.74 14.56
C ARG A 171 -25.58 -24.51 15.24
N ILE A 172 -26.58 -24.83 14.45
CA ILE A 172 -27.45 -25.93 14.73
C ILE A 172 -26.54 -27.15 14.56
N VAL A 173 -26.10 -27.69 15.68
CA VAL A 173 -25.45 -29.00 15.72
C VAL A 173 -26.54 -30.01 15.59
#